data_d183f82b31499a682faec463e9494487
#
_entry.id   d183f82b31499a682faec463e9494487
#
_cell.length_a   1.000
_cell.length_b   1.000
_cell.length_c   1.000
_cell.angle_alpha   90.00
_cell.angle_beta   90.00
_cell.angle_gamma   90.00
#
_symmetry.space_group_name_H-M   'P 1'
#
loop_
_entity.id
_entity.type
_entity.pdbx_description
1 polymer ?
#
loop_
_entity_poly.entity_id
_entity_poly.type
_entity_poly.pdbx_seq_one_letter_code
_entity_poly.pdbx_strand_id
1 'polypeptide(L)'
;MKIYVGYDTREDIAYQVCEHSIYSHSDSAEVIPLNQNTLRQDKWYWRGEDKLASTEFTFTRFLVPALANYEGWALFCDSDIVFLKDVKELFEQADDKYAVMCVQHDYTPKPGIKMDGQKQTQYPRKNWSSMVLYNCGHPSNEKLSVDLVNNPNYDGKYFHRFSWLKDEEIGKLSHEWNWLVGW
;
A
#
# COMPACT_ATOMS: atom_id res chain seq x y z
N MET A 1 2.69 15.12 6.70
CA MET A 1 2.99 13.75 6.20
C MET A 1 1.74 13.24 5.49
N LYS A 2 1.84 12.83 4.22
CA LYS A 2 0.72 12.26 3.46
C LYS A 2 0.60 10.77 3.72
N ILE A 3 -0.58 10.31 4.11
CA ILE A 3 -0.87 8.92 4.41
C ILE A 3 -2.09 8.51 3.59
N TYR A 4 -1.87 7.66 2.61
CA TYR A 4 -2.91 7.11 1.76
C TYR A 4 -3.39 5.80 2.36
N VAL A 5 -4.66 5.75 2.75
CA VAL A 5 -5.27 4.55 3.35
C VAL A 5 -6.18 3.88 2.33
N GLY A 6 -6.04 2.57 2.17
CA GLY A 6 -6.93 1.79 1.33
C GLY A 6 -8.38 1.96 1.77
N TYR A 7 -9.30 2.20 0.84
CA TYR A 7 -10.71 2.33 1.13
C TYR A 7 -11.51 1.30 0.33
N ASP A 8 -12.28 0.49 1.04
CA ASP A 8 -13.21 -0.47 0.44
C ASP A 8 -14.62 -0.14 0.94
N THR A 9 -15.55 0.05 0.02
CA THR A 9 -16.94 0.40 0.37
C THR A 9 -17.64 -0.64 1.23
N ARG A 10 -17.14 -1.89 1.24
CA ARG A 10 -17.64 -3.00 2.05
C ARG A 10 -17.11 -2.98 3.49
N GLU A 11 -16.02 -2.24 3.74
CA GLU A 11 -15.25 -2.25 5.00
C GLU A 11 -15.00 -0.82 5.51
N ASP A 12 -15.98 0.09 5.35
CA ASP A 12 -15.88 1.49 5.78
C ASP A 12 -15.45 1.65 7.24
N ILE A 13 -15.95 0.78 8.12
CA ILE A 13 -15.58 0.82 9.55
C ILE A 13 -14.09 0.56 9.80
N ALA A 14 -13.45 -0.29 8.99
CA ALA A 14 -12.02 -0.54 9.12
C ALA A 14 -11.22 0.72 8.77
N TYR A 15 -11.60 1.41 7.68
CA TYR A 15 -11.01 2.69 7.32
C TYR A 15 -11.14 3.72 8.45
N GLN A 16 -12.35 3.88 9.03
CA GLN A 16 -12.58 4.84 10.11
C GLN A 16 -11.72 4.55 11.34
N VAL A 17 -11.54 3.28 11.70
CA VAL A 17 -10.68 2.87 12.82
C VAL A 17 -9.22 3.18 12.52
N CYS A 18 -8.74 2.86 11.31
CA CYS A 18 -7.39 3.18 10.88
C CYS A 18 -7.12 4.69 10.93
N GLU A 19 -7.98 5.49 10.29
CA GLU A 19 -7.89 6.96 10.28
C GLU A 19 -7.88 7.54 11.69
N HIS A 20 -8.83 7.11 12.54
CA HIS A 20 -8.90 7.54 13.94
C HIS A 20 -7.60 7.20 14.69
N SER A 21 -7.06 6.01 14.50
CA SER A 21 -5.81 5.60 15.17
C SER A 21 -4.62 6.46 14.76
N ILE A 22 -4.55 6.88 13.48
CA ILE A 22 -3.51 7.80 13.00
C ILE A 22 -3.65 9.17 13.68
N TYR A 23 -4.84 9.78 13.63
CA TYR A 23 -5.07 11.10 14.22
C TYR A 23 -4.95 11.12 15.75
N SER A 24 -5.17 9.98 16.43
CA SER A 24 -5.01 9.88 17.88
C SER A 24 -3.55 9.98 18.34
N HIS A 25 -2.58 9.77 17.42
CA HIS A 25 -1.16 9.75 17.75
C HIS A 25 -0.32 10.73 16.92
N SER A 26 -0.89 11.35 15.87
CA SER A 26 -0.11 12.12 14.89
C SER A 26 -0.84 13.40 14.46
N ASP A 27 -0.54 14.52 15.09
CA ASP A 27 -1.18 15.81 14.80
C ASP A 27 -0.86 16.38 13.41
N SER A 28 0.26 15.98 12.80
CA SER A 28 0.73 16.47 11.49
C SER A 28 0.43 15.53 10.32
N ALA A 29 -0.40 14.51 10.55
CA ALA A 29 -0.82 13.57 9.52
C ALA A 29 -1.91 14.19 8.63
N GLU A 30 -1.81 13.93 7.33
CA GLU A 30 -2.86 14.16 6.33
C GLU A 30 -3.29 12.79 5.81
N VAL A 31 -4.46 12.32 6.25
CA VAL A 31 -4.99 11.01 5.85
C VAL A 31 -5.88 11.18 4.61
N ILE A 32 -5.58 10.40 3.58
CA ILE A 32 -6.23 10.48 2.26
C ILE A 32 -6.79 9.10 1.91
N PRO A 33 -8.13 8.92 1.83
CA PRO A 33 -8.72 7.66 1.43
C PRO A 33 -8.47 7.37 -0.06
N LEU A 34 -7.96 6.19 -0.38
CA LEU A 34 -7.90 5.72 -1.76
C LEU A 34 -9.25 5.15 -2.20
N ASN A 35 -10.26 6.01 -2.23
CA ASN A 35 -11.61 5.64 -2.67
C ASN A 35 -11.63 5.46 -4.19
N GLN A 36 -11.90 4.24 -4.64
CA GLN A 36 -11.87 3.89 -6.07
C GLN A 36 -12.87 4.69 -6.90
N ASN A 37 -14.05 4.99 -6.34
CA ASN A 37 -15.07 5.77 -7.06
C ASN A 37 -14.61 7.20 -7.29
N THR A 38 -14.03 7.86 -6.28
CA THR A 38 -13.45 9.20 -6.41
C THR A 38 -12.31 9.20 -7.43
N LEU A 39 -11.40 8.22 -7.33
CA LEU A 39 -10.28 8.10 -8.27
C LEU A 39 -10.74 7.87 -9.72
N ARG A 40 -11.88 7.20 -9.92
CA ARG A 40 -12.49 7.04 -11.26
C ARG A 40 -13.10 8.35 -11.77
N GLN A 41 -13.81 9.10 -10.93
CA GLN A 41 -14.39 10.41 -11.28
C GLN A 41 -13.29 11.40 -11.67
N ASP A 42 -12.18 11.41 -10.93
CA ASP A 42 -11.04 12.31 -11.14
C ASP A 42 -10.07 11.81 -12.23
N LYS A 43 -10.41 10.70 -12.91
CA LYS A 43 -9.63 10.11 -14.00
C LYS A 43 -8.21 9.64 -13.59
N TRP A 44 -8.02 9.31 -12.33
CA TRP A 44 -6.82 8.64 -11.85
C TRP A 44 -6.88 7.13 -12.04
N TYR A 45 -8.09 6.54 -12.04
CA TYR A 45 -8.27 5.10 -12.13
C TYR A 45 -9.39 4.72 -13.08
N TRP A 46 -9.08 3.92 -14.12
CA TRP A 46 -10.05 3.42 -15.13
C TRP A 46 -9.86 1.94 -15.45
N ARG A 47 -9.04 1.25 -14.66
CA ARG A 47 -8.86 -0.20 -14.81
C ARG A 47 -10.20 -0.92 -14.66
N GLY A 48 -10.45 -1.92 -15.55
CA GLY A 48 -11.61 -2.79 -15.47
C GLY A 48 -11.59 -3.66 -14.21
N GLU A 49 -12.71 -4.33 -13.95
CA GLU A 49 -12.79 -5.27 -12.84
C GLU A 49 -11.78 -6.41 -12.99
N ASP A 50 -11.08 -6.71 -11.91
CA ASP A 50 -10.22 -7.88 -11.79
C ASP A 50 -10.84 -8.84 -10.76
N LYS A 51 -11.29 -10.00 -11.22
CA LYS A 51 -11.92 -11.02 -10.35
C LYS A 51 -10.99 -11.59 -9.27
N LEU A 52 -9.69 -11.35 -9.39
CA LEU A 52 -8.68 -11.74 -8.40
C LEU A 52 -8.37 -10.63 -7.39
N ALA A 53 -8.90 -9.42 -7.60
CA ALA A 53 -8.77 -8.33 -6.66
C ALA A 53 -9.63 -8.60 -5.41
N SER A 54 -8.99 -8.73 -4.24
CA SER A 54 -9.67 -8.96 -2.98
C SER A 54 -10.28 -7.69 -2.39
N THR A 55 -9.75 -6.52 -2.73
CA THR A 55 -10.20 -5.21 -2.25
C THR A 55 -10.29 -4.19 -3.38
N GLU A 56 -11.09 -3.13 -3.19
CA GLU A 56 -11.20 -2.02 -4.14
C GLU A 56 -9.87 -1.28 -4.32
N PHE A 57 -8.99 -1.33 -3.33
CA PHE A 57 -7.67 -0.69 -3.36
C PHE A 57 -6.51 -1.64 -3.75
N THR A 58 -6.81 -2.82 -4.27
CA THR A 58 -5.78 -3.78 -4.72
C THR A 58 -4.76 -3.16 -5.68
N PHE A 59 -5.20 -2.34 -6.63
CA PHE A 59 -4.32 -1.66 -7.58
C PHE A 59 -4.10 -0.18 -7.28
N THR A 60 -5.08 0.51 -6.71
CA THR A 60 -5.00 1.97 -6.48
C THR A 60 -3.90 2.35 -5.51
N ARG A 61 -3.45 1.44 -4.62
CA ARG A 61 -2.28 1.64 -3.75
C ARG A 61 -0.99 1.97 -4.51
N PHE A 62 -0.88 1.55 -5.76
CA PHE A 62 0.28 1.82 -6.61
C PHE A 62 0.21 3.16 -7.36
N LEU A 63 -0.89 3.90 -7.20
CA LEU A 63 -1.01 5.28 -7.68
C LEU A 63 -0.35 6.30 -6.73
N VAL A 64 0.05 5.90 -5.52
CA VAL A 64 0.55 6.82 -4.49
C VAL A 64 1.67 7.74 -4.99
N PRO A 65 2.71 7.26 -5.70
CA PRO A 65 3.73 8.16 -6.24
C PRO A 65 3.16 9.23 -7.18
N ALA A 66 2.24 8.85 -8.06
CA ALA A 66 1.60 9.78 -9.00
C ALA A 66 0.66 10.78 -8.28
N LEU A 67 -0.13 10.31 -7.31
CA LEU A 67 -1.01 11.15 -6.48
C LEU A 67 -0.22 12.13 -5.60
N ALA A 68 1.01 11.79 -5.25
CA ALA A 68 1.96 12.68 -4.57
C ALA A 68 2.78 13.56 -5.53
N ASN A 69 2.41 13.61 -6.82
CA ASN A 69 3.14 14.33 -7.89
C ASN A 69 4.61 13.92 -8.03
N TYR A 70 4.93 12.68 -7.67
CA TYR A 70 6.31 12.16 -7.64
C TYR A 70 7.26 13.01 -6.78
N GLU A 71 6.76 13.50 -5.64
CA GLU A 71 7.54 14.34 -4.73
C GLU A 71 7.50 13.83 -3.29
N GLY A 72 8.66 13.87 -2.63
CA GLY A 72 8.82 13.55 -1.21
C GLY A 72 8.50 12.10 -0.86
N TRP A 73 8.16 11.90 0.42
CA TRP A 73 7.78 10.61 0.96
C TRP A 73 6.29 10.55 1.29
N ALA A 74 5.65 9.43 1.01
CA ALA A 74 4.25 9.19 1.35
C ALA A 74 4.05 7.74 1.81
N LEU A 75 3.18 7.55 2.78
CA LEU A 75 2.81 6.22 3.28
C LEU A 75 1.54 5.74 2.57
N PHE A 76 1.53 4.47 2.17
CA PHE A 76 0.31 3.69 1.93
C PHE A 76 0.15 2.67 3.04
N CYS A 77 -1.09 2.44 3.50
CA CYS A 77 -1.43 1.28 4.34
C CYS A 77 -2.81 0.72 4.01
N ASP A 78 -2.98 -0.58 4.24
CA ASP A 78 -4.30 -1.23 4.23
C ASP A 78 -5.16 -0.67 5.37
N SER A 79 -6.48 -0.69 5.22
CA SER A 79 -7.43 -0.14 6.20
C SER A 79 -7.57 -0.95 7.49
N ASP A 80 -7.08 -2.19 7.51
CA ASP A 80 -7.12 -3.08 8.68
C ASP A 80 -5.91 -2.90 9.64
N ILE A 81 -5.15 -1.82 9.46
CA ILE A 81 -4.01 -1.47 10.32
C ILE A 81 -4.45 -0.46 11.38
N VAL A 82 -4.02 -0.69 12.64
CA VAL A 82 -4.22 0.22 13.77
C VAL A 82 -2.86 0.75 14.24
N PHE A 83 -2.67 2.06 14.18
CA PHE A 83 -1.46 2.72 14.67
C PHE A 83 -1.54 2.91 16.18
N LEU A 84 -0.44 2.59 16.88
CA LEU A 84 -0.33 2.67 18.34
C LEU A 84 0.67 3.73 18.80
N LYS A 85 1.27 4.46 17.85
CA LYS A 85 2.24 5.54 18.10
C LYS A 85 2.30 6.51 16.92
N ASP A 86 3.02 7.62 17.11
CA ASP A 86 3.15 8.65 16.09
C ASP A 86 3.77 8.10 14.80
N VAL A 87 3.05 8.24 13.68
CA VAL A 87 3.52 7.83 12.36
C VAL A 87 4.77 8.60 11.90
N LYS A 88 5.07 9.74 12.51
CA LYS A 88 6.31 10.49 12.29
C LYS A 88 7.54 9.61 12.52
N GLU A 89 7.53 8.75 13.52
CA GLU A 89 8.63 7.82 13.79
C GLU A 89 8.87 6.82 12.65
N LEU A 90 7.83 6.50 11.87
CA LEU A 90 7.97 5.69 10.67
C LEU A 90 8.62 6.48 9.54
N PHE A 91 8.19 7.74 9.32
CA PHE A 91 8.81 8.61 8.32
C PHE A 91 10.28 8.95 8.65
N GLU A 92 10.66 8.99 9.92
CA GLU A 92 12.05 9.19 10.35
C GLU A 92 12.97 8.02 9.97
N GLN A 93 12.43 6.85 9.62
CA GLN A 93 13.20 5.71 9.09
C GLN A 93 13.48 5.83 7.59
N ALA A 94 12.93 6.84 6.90
CA ALA A 94 13.11 7.02 5.46
C ALA A 94 14.59 7.17 5.10
N ASP A 95 15.01 6.44 4.04
CA ASP A 95 16.38 6.47 3.52
C ASP A 95 16.32 6.64 2.00
N ASP A 96 16.77 7.78 1.50
CA ASP A 96 16.63 8.21 0.10
C ASP A 96 17.26 7.27 -0.93
N LYS A 97 18.10 6.32 -0.48
CA LYS A 97 18.65 5.28 -1.37
C LYS A 97 17.61 4.28 -1.84
N TYR A 98 16.45 4.19 -1.15
CA TYR A 98 15.39 3.25 -1.48
C TYR A 98 14.25 3.93 -2.23
N ALA A 99 13.68 3.22 -3.18
CA ALA A 99 12.46 3.62 -3.87
C ALA A 99 11.21 3.39 -3.00
N VAL A 100 11.22 2.29 -2.25
CA VAL A 100 10.18 1.95 -1.28
C VAL A 100 10.82 1.35 -0.03
N MET A 101 10.14 1.53 1.11
CA MET A 101 10.48 0.79 2.32
C MET A 101 9.22 0.11 2.85
N CYS A 102 9.34 -1.13 3.32
CA CYS A 102 8.22 -1.90 3.85
C CYS A 102 8.70 -2.90 4.94
N VAL A 103 7.76 -3.40 5.72
CA VAL A 103 8.04 -4.54 6.59
C VAL A 103 8.17 -5.79 5.73
N GLN A 104 9.37 -6.36 5.72
CA GLN A 104 9.69 -7.54 4.93
C GLN A 104 9.34 -8.80 5.74
N HIS A 105 8.08 -9.21 5.64
CA HIS A 105 7.61 -10.42 6.28
C HIS A 105 8.27 -11.67 5.67
N ASP A 106 8.96 -12.45 6.50
CA ASP A 106 9.41 -13.81 6.14
C ASP A 106 8.26 -14.78 6.40
N TYR A 107 7.22 -14.64 5.59
CA TYR A 107 5.97 -15.35 5.78
C TYR A 107 5.65 -16.25 4.61
N THR A 108 5.59 -17.54 4.88
CA THR A 108 5.09 -18.54 3.94
C THR A 108 3.71 -19.02 4.41
N PRO A 109 2.60 -18.53 3.81
CA PRO A 109 1.27 -18.93 4.23
C PRO A 109 1.07 -20.43 4.05
N LYS A 110 0.40 -21.08 5.02
CA LYS A 110 -0.07 -22.46 4.84
C LYS A 110 -1.10 -22.47 3.69
N PRO A 111 -1.13 -23.52 2.86
CA PRO A 111 -2.18 -23.68 1.86
C PRO A 111 -3.56 -23.62 2.55
N GLY A 112 -4.47 -22.81 2.03
CA GLY A 112 -5.78 -22.63 2.63
C GLY A 112 -6.73 -21.83 1.74
N ILE A 113 -7.91 -21.58 2.26
CA ILE A 113 -8.93 -20.72 1.65
C ILE A 113 -8.95 -19.43 2.48
N LYS A 114 -8.91 -18.26 1.83
CA LYS A 114 -9.09 -16.95 2.47
C LYS A 114 -10.53 -16.81 2.99
N MET A 115 -10.77 -15.82 3.87
CA MET A 115 -12.09 -15.55 4.45
C MET A 115 -13.19 -15.29 3.41
N ASP A 116 -12.81 -14.82 2.21
CA ASP A 116 -13.70 -14.59 1.07
C ASP A 116 -13.85 -15.80 0.11
N GLY A 117 -13.37 -16.99 0.49
CA GLY A 117 -13.45 -18.22 -0.30
C GLY A 117 -12.38 -18.37 -1.40
N GLN A 118 -11.48 -17.43 -1.56
CA GLN A 118 -10.40 -17.50 -2.56
C GLN A 118 -9.22 -18.36 -2.08
N LYS A 119 -8.55 -19.05 -3.02
CA LYS A 119 -7.34 -19.81 -2.71
C LYS A 119 -6.21 -18.89 -2.26
N GLN A 120 -5.62 -19.21 -1.12
CA GLN A 120 -4.40 -18.57 -0.68
C GLN A 120 -3.22 -19.05 -1.52
N THR A 121 -2.64 -18.15 -2.32
CA THR A 121 -1.46 -18.45 -3.14
C THR A 121 -0.18 -18.03 -2.40
N GLN A 122 0.84 -18.89 -2.47
CA GLN A 122 2.19 -18.54 -2.04
C GLN A 122 2.88 -17.75 -3.15
N TYR A 123 3.47 -16.62 -2.83
CA TYR A 123 4.33 -15.86 -3.74
C TYR A 123 5.39 -15.06 -2.94
N PRO A 124 6.53 -14.75 -3.57
CA PRO A 124 7.56 -13.92 -2.95
C PRO A 124 7.02 -12.56 -2.51
N ARG A 125 7.55 -12.00 -1.42
CA ARG A 125 7.17 -10.67 -0.89
C ARG A 125 5.70 -10.55 -0.49
N LYS A 126 5.12 -11.65 0.00
CA LYS A 126 3.74 -11.64 0.47
C LYS A 126 3.56 -10.69 1.65
N ASN A 127 2.46 -9.95 1.67
CA ASN A 127 2.10 -8.90 2.64
C ASN A 127 3.04 -7.67 2.66
N TRP A 128 4.08 -7.61 1.84
CA TRP A 128 4.95 -6.44 1.79
C TRP A 128 4.22 -5.18 1.32
N SER A 129 3.24 -5.32 0.45
CA SER A 129 2.46 -4.21 -0.11
C SER A 129 1.26 -3.78 0.75
N SER A 130 1.05 -4.39 1.93
CA SER A 130 -0.02 -3.96 2.85
C SER A 130 0.32 -2.65 3.57
N MET A 131 1.62 -2.35 3.73
CA MET A 131 2.13 -1.05 4.18
C MET A 131 3.40 -0.72 3.42
N VAL A 132 3.42 0.41 2.73
CA VAL A 132 4.55 0.85 1.89
C VAL A 132 4.84 2.33 2.12
N LEU A 133 6.04 2.63 2.57
CA LEU A 133 6.57 3.99 2.59
C LEU A 133 7.25 4.24 1.25
N TYR A 134 6.64 5.07 0.40
CA TYR A 134 7.12 5.41 -0.93
C TYR A 134 8.03 6.63 -0.90
N ASN A 135 9.23 6.51 -1.44
CA ASN A 135 10.01 7.65 -1.92
C ASN A 135 9.43 8.06 -3.28
N CYS A 136 8.41 8.92 -3.28
CA CYS A 136 7.67 9.26 -4.49
C CYS A 136 8.56 9.89 -5.57
N GLY A 137 9.60 10.66 -5.16
CA GLY A 137 10.57 11.29 -6.07
C GLY A 137 11.68 10.36 -6.56
N HIS A 138 11.73 9.11 -6.13
CA HIS A 138 12.76 8.18 -6.60
C HIS A 138 12.54 7.82 -8.08
N PRO A 139 13.59 7.87 -8.95
CA PRO A 139 13.43 7.66 -10.39
C PRO A 139 12.76 6.34 -10.78
N SER A 140 12.96 5.29 -9.99
CA SER A 140 12.31 3.99 -10.26
C SER A 140 10.80 4.03 -10.02
N ASN A 141 10.28 4.95 -9.19
CA ASN A 141 8.85 5.10 -8.96
C ASN A 141 8.13 5.91 -10.05
N GLU A 142 8.85 6.63 -10.92
CA GLU A 142 8.28 7.23 -12.13
C GLU A 142 7.66 6.18 -13.06
N LYS A 143 8.14 4.92 -12.97
CA LYS A 143 7.53 3.79 -13.70
C LYS A 143 6.10 3.48 -13.26
N LEU A 144 5.72 3.81 -12.02
CA LEU A 144 4.35 3.68 -11.54
C LEU A 144 3.48 4.83 -12.05
N SER A 145 3.46 5.01 -13.37
CA SER A 145 2.58 5.98 -14.01
C SER A 145 1.11 5.58 -13.87
N VAL A 146 0.22 6.56 -13.99
CA VAL A 146 -1.22 6.33 -14.01
C VAL A 146 -1.59 5.33 -15.09
N ASP A 147 -0.99 5.45 -16.28
CA ASP A 147 -1.23 4.53 -17.40
C ASP A 147 -0.77 3.10 -17.08
N LEU A 148 0.39 2.94 -16.44
CA LEU A 148 0.88 1.60 -16.06
C LEU A 148 -0.08 0.91 -15.09
N VAL A 149 -0.52 1.62 -14.04
CA VAL A 149 -1.42 1.05 -13.03
C VAL A 149 -2.77 0.67 -13.65
N ASN A 150 -3.24 1.42 -14.62
CA ASN A 150 -4.49 1.14 -15.33
C ASN A 150 -4.38 0.11 -16.45
N ASN A 151 -3.15 -0.28 -16.84
CA ASN A 151 -2.93 -1.20 -17.95
C ASN A 151 -3.25 -2.66 -17.54
N PRO A 152 -4.25 -3.31 -18.16
CA PRO A 152 -4.67 -4.68 -17.80
C PRO A 152 -3.61 -5.75 -18.10
N ASN A 153 -2.58 -5.45 -18.88
CA ASN A 153 -1.49 -6.39 -19.17
C ASN A 153 -0.55 -6.61 -17.97
N TYR A 154 -0.61 -5.74 -16.96
CA TYR A 154 0.13 -5.89 -15.72
C TYR A 154 -0.82 -6.40 -14.62
N ASP A 155 -0.62 -7.63 -14.18
CA ASP A 155 -1.45 -8.28 -13.16
C ASP A 155 -1.07 -7.87 -11.72
N GLY A 156 -1.84 -8.32 -10.75
CA GLY A 156 -1.56 -8.07 -9.33
C GLY A 156 -0.19 -8.61 -8.89
N LYS A 157 0.32 -9.68 -9.53
CA LYS A 157 1.64 -10.24 -9.21
C LYS A 157 2.76 -9.25 -9.55
N TYR A 158 2.64 -8.55 -10.68
CA TYR A 158 3.62 -7.54 -11.07
C TYR A 158 3.75 -6.46 -9.98
N PHE A 159 2.61 -5.94 -9.52
CA PHE A 159 2.58 -4.85 -8.55
C PHE A 159 2.93 -5.32 -7.13
N HIS A 160 2.26 -6.34 -6.60
CA HIS A 160 2.45 -6.79 -5.22
C HIS A 160 3.82 -7.42 -4.94
N ARG A 161 4.55 -7.80 -5.99
CA ARG A 161 5.95 -8.25 -5.90
C ARG A 161 6.97 -7.13 -6.10
N PHE A 162 6.53 -5.90 -6.28
CA PHE A 162 7.39 -4.77 -6.61
C PHE A 162 8.28 -5.05 -7.84
N SER A 163 7.69 -5.65 -8.91
CA SER A 163 8.46 -6.11 -10.07
C SER A 163 9.04 -5.00 -10.93
N TRP A 164 8.69 -3.74 -10.66
CA TRP A 164 9.30 -2.56 -11.28
C TRP A 164 10.61 -2.13 -10.61
N LEU A 165 10.94 -2.70 -9.44
CA LEU A 165 12.13 -2.39 -8.63
C LEU A 165 13.11 -3.54 -8.63
N LYS A 166 14.39 -3.21 -8.44
CA LYS A 166 15.43 -4.16 -8.06
C LYS A 166 15.38 -4.41 -6.55
N ASP A 167 15.97 -5.53 -6.09
CA ASP A 167 15.98 -5.88 -4.66
C ASP A 167 16.68 -4.83 -3.79
N GLU A 168 17.77 -4.25 -4.28
CA GLU A 168 18.53 -3.20 -3.59
C GLU A 168 17.78 -1.86 -3.45
N GLU A 169 16.70 -1.66 -4.19
CA GLU A 169 15.86 -0.46 -4.13
C GLU A 169 14.71 -0.59 -3.10
N ILE A 170 14.61 -1.73 -2.41
CA ILE A 170 13.56 -2.02 -1.43
C ILE A 170 14.16 -2.04 -0.03
N GLY A 171 13.89 -1.02 0.75
CA GLY A 171 14.33 -0.89 2.14
C GLY A 171 13.45 -1.68 3.11
N LYS A 172 14.02 -1.99 4.28
CA LYS A 172 13.33 -2.68 5.36
C LYS A 172 12.90 -1.70 6.44
N LEU A 173 11.63 -1.79 6.85
CA LEU A 173 11.09 -1.14 8.04
C LEU A 173 11.11 -2.11 9.25
N SER A 174 11.05 -1.55 10.47
CA SER A 174 10.89 -2.33 11.68
C SER A 174 9.57 -3.10 11.67
N HIS A 175 9.59 -4.35 12.16
CA HIS A 175 8.41 -5.22 12.20
C HIS A 175 7.25 -4.67 13.02
N GLU A 176 7.49 -3.77 13.95
CA GLU A 176 6.46 -3.15 14.78
C GLU A 176 5.45 -2.31 13.99
N TRP A 177 5.83 -1.82 12.79
CA TRP A 177 4.97 -0.99 11.96
C TRP A 177 3.90 -1.78 11.20
N ASN A 178 4.12 -3.06 10.98
CA ASN A 178 3.13 -3.92 10.31
C ASN A 178 3.16 -5.30 10.98
N TRP A 179 2.68 -5.34 12.23
CA TRP A 179 2.63 -6.55 13.03
C TRP A 179 1.44 -7.42 12.61
N LEU A 180 1.70 -8.64 12.19
CA LEU A 180 0.66 -9.61 11.85
C LEU A 180 0.21 -10.35 13.11
N VAL A 181 -1.04 -10.14 13.54
CA VAL A 181 -1.61 -10.81 14.71
C VAL A 181 -1.66 -12.33 14.47
N GLY A 182 -1.09 -13.10 15.41
CA GLY A 182 -1.08 -14.56 15.34
C GLY A 182 0.10 -15.18 14.60
N TRP A 183 1.14 -14.38 14.31
CA TRP A 183 2.37 -14.82 13.61
C TRP A 183 3.62 -14.43 14.38
#